data_32f7f4e115968820b7e8fcd45a4aa11b
#
_entry.id   32f7f4e115968820b7e8fcd45a4aa11b
#
_cell.length_a   1.000
_cell.length_b   1.000
_cell.length_c   1.000
_cell.angle_alpha   90.00
_cell.angle_beta   90.00
_cell.angle_gamma   90.00
#
_symmetry.space_group_name_H-M   'P 1'
#
loop_
_entity.id
_entity.type
_entity.pdbx_description
1 polymer ?
#
loop_
_entity_poly.entity_id
_entity_poly.type
_entity_poly.pdbx_seq_one_letter_code
_entity_poly.pdbx_strand_id
1 'polypeptide(L)'
;MPASVQPSHPQIAVSAAVFRDGKVLLTRRARSPAKGFYSLPGGRVEFGESLHRALSREIDEETGLEIEIVGLAGWREVLPAAPGAGHYLIMSFAARWIAREPSLNEELDDYRWVAPDALGSRDDLKLTSGLEEVIRSAHRLIGA
;
A
#
# COMPACT_ATOMS: atom_id res chain seq x y z
N MET A 1 -23.91 -13.30 -17.43
CA MET A 1 -22.67 -13.33 -16.62
C MET A 1 -22.79 -12.39 -15.43
N PRO A 2 -22.81 -12.95 -14.26
CA PRO A 2 -22.87 -12.07 -13.10
C PRO A 2 -21.56 -11.27 -12.99
N ALA A 3 -21.68 -9.97 -13.03
CA ALA A 3 -20.52 -9.09 -12.90
C ALA A 3 -19.93 -9.10 -11.50
N SER A 4 -20.65 -9.66 -10.54
CA SER A 4 -20.31 -9.59 -9.14
C SER A 4 -19.83 -10.92 -8.55
N VAL A 5 -19.32 -11.83 -9.39
CA VAL A 5 -18.79 -13.09 -8.87
C VAL A 5 -17.59 -12.81 -7.97
N GLN A 6 -17.72 -13.19 -6.72
CA GLN A 6 -16.65 -13.03 -5.75
C GLN A 6 -15.62 -14.14 -5.92
N PRO A 7 -14.34 -13.82 -5.80
CA PRO A 7 -13.33 -14.88 -5.79
C PRO A 7 -13.57 -15.83 -4.62
N SER A 8 -13.40 -17.10 -4.86
CA SER A 8 -13.54 -18.12 -3.83
C SER A 8 -12.20 -18.55 -3.24
N HIS A 9 -11.16 -17.76 -3.48
CA HIS A 9 -9.82 -18.06 -3.01
C HIS A 9 -9.11 -16.76 -2.62
N PRO A 10 -8.05 -16.84 -1.81
CA PRO A 10 -7.27 -15.66 -1.45
C PRO A 10 -6.63 -15.02 -2.67
N GLN A 11 -6.58 -13.71 -2.66
CA GLN A 11 -5.94 -12.93 -3.71
C GLN A 11 -4.64 -12.32 -3.18
N ILE A 12 -3.64 -12.23 -4.04
CA ILE A 12 -2.36 -11.62 -3.70
C ILE A 12 -2.40 -10.15 -4.06
N ALA A 13 -1.98 -9.31 -3.12
CA ALA A 13 -1.84 -7.88 -3.33
C ALA A 13 -0.42 -7.45 -2.93
N VAL A 14 0.01 -6.30 -3.44
CA VAL A 14 1.31 -5.72 -3.13
C VAL A 14 1.12 -4.28 -2.68
N SER A 15 2.01 -3.81 -1.82
CA SER A 15 2.03 -2.41 -1.41
C SER A 15 3.47 -1.97 -1.22
N ALA A 16 3.70 -0.65 -1.24
CA ALA A 16 5.03 -0.09 -1.09
C ALA A 16 5.10 0.96 0.00
N ALA A 17 6.06 0.81 0.90
CA ALA A 17 6.47 1.88 1.79
C ALA A 17 7.54 2.67 1.04
N VAL A 18 7.12 3.78 0.42
CA VAL A 18 7.99 4.60 -0.40
C VAL A 18 8.62 5.68 0.46
N PHE A 19 9.95 5.71 0.52
CA PHE A 19 10.68 6.67 1.33
C PHE A 19 11.32 7.75 0.48
N ARG A 20 11.17 8.99 0.95
CA ARG A 20 11.76 10.18 0.35
C ARG A 20 12.20 11.10 1.48
N ASP A 21 13.49 11.43 1.52
CA ASP A 21 14.04 12.34 2.55
C ASP A 21 13.67 11.92 3.98
N GLY A 22 13.73 10.62 4.25
CA GLY A 22 13.45 10.09 5.57
C GLY A 22 11.98 9.97 5.93
N LYS A 23 11.08 10.30 5.00
CA LYS A 23 9.64 10.22 5.24
C LYS A 23 9.02 9.17 4.35
N VAL A 24 7.94 8.56 4.84
CA VAL A 24 7.20 7.53 4.11
C VAL A 24 5.91 8.11 3.57
N LEU A 25 5.53 7.66 2.38
CA LEU A 25 4.28 8.08 1.74
C LEU A 25 3.11 7.28 2.27
N LEU A 26 2.12 8.00 2.79
CA LEU A 26 0.82 7.44 3.13
C LEU A 26 -0.22 7.99 2.17
N THR A 27 -1.14 7.14 1.75
CA THR A 27 -2.25 7.55 0.89
C THR A 27 -3.57 7.20 1.55
N ARG A 28 -4.57 8.07 1.39
CA ARG A 28 -5.88 7.86 2.00
C ARG A 28 -6.84 7.27 0.98
N ARG A 29 -7.53 6.22 1.41
CA ARG A 29 -8.52 5.55 0.55
C ARG A 29 -9.76 6.41 0.39
N ALA A 30 -10.15 6.62 -0.86
CA ALA A 30 -11.37 7.38 -1.20
C ALA A 30 -12.61 6.48 -1.25
N ARG A 31 -12.43 5.16 -1.26
CA ARG A 31 -13.49 4.18 -1.45
C ARG A 31 -13.45 3.06 -0.42
N SER A 32 -14.60 2.47 -0.16
CA SER A 32 -14.68 1.27 0.68
C SER A 32 -14.01 0.08 -0.01
N PRO A 33 -13.44 -0.88 0.75
CA PRO A 33 -13.34 -0.87 2.20
C PRO A 33 -12.27 0.10 2.70
N ALA A 34 -12.35 0.43 3.98
CA ALA A 34 -11.38 1.30 4.66
C ALA A 34 -11.34 2.74 4.14
N LYS A 35 -12.47 3.25 3.62
CA LYS A 35 -12.56 4.63 3.18
C LYS A 35 -12.17 5.57 4.34
N GLY A 36 -11.30 6.55 4.04
CA GLY A 36 -10.84 7.52 5.02
C GLY A 36 -9.61 7.07 5.80
N PHE A 37 -9.15 5.84 5.60
CA PHE A 37 -7.94 5.35 6.27
C PHE A 37 -6.72 5.60 5.38
N TYR A 38 -5.61 5.92 6.04
CA TYR A 38 -4.30 6.01 5.40
C TYR A 38 -3.64 4.65 5.41
N SER A 39 -2.98 4.33 4.31
CA SER A 39 -2.30 3.07 4.12
C SER A 39 -1.17 3.28 3.13
N LEU A 40 -0.49 2.20 2.79
CA LEU A 40 0.53 2.22 1.73
C LEU A 40 -0.17 2.06 0.39
N PRO A 41 0.28 2.77 -0.65
CA PRO A 41 -0.27 2.56 -2.00
C PRO A 41 0.08 1.18 -2.52
N GLY A 42 -0.79 0.63 -3.34
CA GLY A 42 -0.60 -0.68 -3.94
C GLY A 42 -1.90 -1.23 -4.50
N GLY A 43 -1.92 -2.49 -4.84
CA GLY A 43 -3.10 -3.13 -5.39
C GLY A 43 -2.89 -4.60 -5.68
N ARG A 44 -3.82 -5.19 -6.42
CA ARG A 44 -3.81 -6.63 -6.67
C ARG A 44 -2.82 -7.01 -7.75
N VAL A 45 -2.21 -8.18 -7.56
CA VAL A 45 -1.36 -8.80 -8.56
C VAL A 45 -2.26 -9.50 -9.58
N GLU A 46 -2.00 -9.27 -10.86
CA GLU A 46 -2.75 -9.90 -11.91
C GLU A 46 -2.13 -11.25 -12.28
N PHE A 47 -2.95 -12.17 -12.75
CA PHE A 47 -2.46 -13.50 -13.13
C PHE A 47 -1.31 -13.38 -14.13
N GLY A 48 -0.20 -14.06 -13.85
CA GLY A 48 0.96 -14.06 -14.72
C GLY A 48 1.91 -12.89 -14.49
N GLU A 49 1.58 -11.99 -13.58
CA GLU A 49 2.38 -10.81 -13.26
C GLU A 49 3.27 -11.09 -12.07
N SER A 50 4.55 -10.70 -12.13
CA SER A 50 5.42 -10.80 -10.96
C SER A 50 5.03 -9.77 -9.90
N LEU A 51 5.45 -10.00 -8.67
CA LEU A 51 5.17 -9.05 -7.58
C LEU A 51 5.78 -7.68 -7.87
N HIS A 52 7.01 -7.65 -8.37
CA HIS A 52 7.69 -6.39 -8.66
C HIS A 52 7.00 -5.63 -9.79
N ARG A 53 6.55 -6.32 -10.83
CA ARG A 53 5.83 -5.66 -11.92
C ARG A 53 4.49 -5.13 -11.46
N ALA A 54 3.77 -5.91 -10.66
CA ALA A 54 2.50 -5.48 -10.11
C ALA A 54 2.68 -4.23 -9.26
N LEU A 55 3.71 -4.21 -8.42
CA LEU A 55 3.96 -3.08 -7.55
C LEU A 55 4.28 -1.80 -8.34
N SER A 56 5.20 -1.90 -9.30
CA SER A 56 5.55 -0.73 -10.12
C SER A 56 4.34 -0.21 -10.89
N ARG A 57 3.54 -1.12 -11.44
CA ARG A 57 2.32 -0.75 -12.17
C ARG A 57 1.31 -0.06 -11.25
N GLU A 58 1.04 -0.63 -10.08
CA GLU A 58 0.06 -0.06 -9.16
C GLU A 58 0.50 1.30 -8.63
N ILE A 59 1.78 1.44 -8.29
CA ILE A 59 2.30 2.72 -7.81
C ILE A 59 2.17 3.79 -8.91
N ASP A 60 2.49 3.44 -10.14
CA ASP A 60 2.33 4.35 -11.27
C ASP A 60 0.87 4.74 -11.48
N GLU A 61 -0.04 3.76 -11.49
CA GLU A 61 -1.47 4.01 -11.70
C GLU A 61 -2.08 4.87 -10.59
N GLU A 62 -1.73 4.59 -9.34
CA GLU A 62 -2.34 5.26 -8.19
C GLU A 62 -1.71 6.61 -7.87
N THR A 63 -0.41 6.75 -8.05
CA THR A 63 0.32 7.93 -7.59
C THR A 63 1.19 8.60 -8.65
N GLY A 64 1.42 7.97 -9.77
CA GLY A 64 2.30 8.50 -10.82
C GLY A 64 3.77 8.48 -10.46
N LEU A 65 4.15 7.88 -9.34
CA LEU A 65 5.54 7.89 -8.89
C LEU A 65 6.37 6.83 -9.59
N GLU A 66 7.64 7.14 -9.76
CA GLU A 66 8.66 6.16 -10.13
C GLU A 66 9.43 5.79 -8.87
N ILE A 67 9.59 4.49 -8.62
CA ILE A 67 10.22 3.98 -7.40
C ILE A 67 11.30 2.95 -7.72
N GLU A 68 12.20 2.78 -6.77
CA GLU A 68 13.16 1.68 -6.75
C GLU A 68 12.77 0.73 -5.64
N ILE A 69 12.44 -0.51 -5.97
CA ILE A 69 12.05 -1.51 -4.99
C ILE A 69 13.32 -2.04 -4.32
N VAL A 70 13.38 -1.96 -2.99
CA VAL A 70 14.56 -2.37 -2.22
C VAL A 70 14.44 -3.82 -1.76
N GLY A 71 13.28 -4.20 -1.21
CA GLY A 71 13.08 -5.56 -0.74
C GLY A 71 11.76 -5.74 -0.02
N LEU A 72 11.45 -6.99 0.28
CA LEU A 72 10.23 -7.34 1.00
C LEU A 72 10.37 -6.94 2.46
N ALA A 73 9.44 -6.12 2.94
CA ALA A 73 9.43 -5.64 4.31
C ALA A 73 8.56 -6.51 5.22
N GLY A 74 7.53 -7.13 4.68
CA GLY A 74 6.63 -7.96 5.47
C GLY A 74 5.41 -8.38 4.67
N TRP A 75 4.50 -9.05 5.34
CA TRP A 75 3.27 -9.48 4.73
C TRP A 75 2.15 -9.45 5.76
N ARG A 76 0.92 -9.41 5.28
CA ARG A 76 -0.24 -9.34 6.15
C ARG A 76 -1.41 -10.05 5.49
N GLU A 77 -2.17 -10.78 6.30
CA GLU A 77 -3.41 -11.40 5.84
C GLU A 77 -4.58 -10.48 6.16
N VAL A 78 -5.50 -10.37 5.20
CA VAL A 78 -6.77 -9.68 5.41
C VAL A 78 -7.85 -10.70 5.18
N LEU A 79 -8.43 -11.21 6.25
CA LEU A 79 -9.50 -12.20 6.18
C LEU A 79 -10.82 -11.51 5.87
N PRO A 80 -11.76 -12.20 5.22
CA PRO A 80 -13.06 -11.59 4.93
C PRO A 80 -13.77 -11.17 6.22
N ALA A 81 -14.14 -9.89 6.30
CA ALA A 81 -14.83 -9.36 7.47
C ALA A 81 -16.32 -9.69 7.45
N ALA A 82 -16.86 -10.07 6.28
CA ALA A 82 -18.28 -10.35 6.11
C ALA A 82 -18.43 -11.21 4.85
N PRO A 83 -19.59 -11.89 4.68
CA PRO A 83 -19.86 -12.62 3.44
C PRO A 83 -19.71 -11.71 2.23
N GLY A 84 -18.99 -12.18 1.22
CA GLY A 84 -18.73 -11.43 0.00
C GLY A 84 -17.53 -10.49 0.06
N ALA A 85 -16.93 -10.32 1.23
CA ALA A 85 -15.71 -9.52 1.35
C ALA A 85 -14.50 -10.30 0.83
N GLY A 86 -13.48 -9.56 0.39
CA GLY A 86 -12.28 -10.18 -0.16
C GLY A 86 -11.36 -10.76 0.90
N HIS A 87 -10.57 -11.73 0.49
CA HIS A 87 -9.51 -12.35 1.30
C HIS A 87 -8.20 -12.06 0.59
N TYR A 88 -7.27 -11.40 1.29
CA TYR A 88 -6.02 -10.95 0.67
C TYR A 88 -4.79 -11.36 1.46
N LEU A 89 -3.74 -11.68 0.72
CA LEU A 89 -2.38 -11.76 1.27
C LEU A 89 -1.63 -10.57 0.67
N ILE A 90 -1.25 -9.62 1.52
CA ILE A 90 -0.60 -8.39 1.08
C ILE A 90 0.90 -8.52 1.33
N MET A 91 1.69 -8.42 0.25
CA MET A 91 3.14 -8.41 0.31
C MET A 91 3.60 -6.96 0.26
N SER A 92 4.23 -6.49 1.32
CA SER A 92 4.63 -5.08 1.44
C SER A 92 6.13 -4.93 1.26
N PHE A 93 6.50 -4.00 0.39
CA PHE A 93 7.90 -3.78 0.01
C PHE A 93 8.38 -2.42 0.50
N ALA A 94 9.68 -2.36 0.83
CA ALA A 94 10.37 -1.10 1.01
C ALA A 94 10.80 -0.58 -0.36
N ALA A 95 10.66 0.70 -0.60
CA ALA A 95 11.04 1.31 -1.87
C ALA A 95 11.56 2.72 -1.65
N ARG A 96 12.38 3.19 -2.59
CA ARG A 96 12.88 4.57 -2.60
C ARG A 96 12.17 5.36 -3.69
N TRP A 97 11.81 6.59 -3.37
CA TRP A 97 11.30 7.53 -4.37
C TRP A 97 12.43 7.87 -5.36
N ILE A 98 12.10 7.83 -6.65
CA ILE A 98 13.05 8.18 -7.70
C ILE A 98 12.65 9.49 -8.36
N ALA A 99 11.40 9.62 -8.78
CA ALA A 99 10.99 10.78 -9.57
C ALA A 99 9.49 11.03 -9.45
N ARG A 100 9.10 12.23 -9.74
CA ARG A 100 7.74 12.76 -9.86
C ARG A 100 7.09 13.06 -8.54
N GLU A 101 6.16 14.02 -8.57
CA GLU A 101 5.32 14.32 -7.41
C GLU A 101 4.05 13.49 -7.48
N PRO A 102 3.46 13.16 -6.32
CA PRO A 102 2.25 12.36 -6.33
C PRO A 102 1.10 13.02 -7.09
N SER A 103 0.47 12.22 -7.95
CA SER A 103 -0.72 12.61 -8.69
C SER A 103 -1.69 11.45 -8.54
N LEU A 104 -2.70 11.62 -7.68
CA LEU A 104 -3.56 10.53 -7.26
C LEU A 104 -4.66 10.24 -8.27
N ASN A 105 -5.01 8.94 -8.41
CA ASN A 105 -6.17 8.56 -9.19
C ASN A 105 -7.43 8.62 -8.30
N GLU A 106 -8.59 8.17 -8.83
CA GLU A 106 -9.86 8.29 -8.12
C GLU A 106 -10.00 7.35 -6.91
N GLU A 107 -9.07 6.43 -6.72
CA GLU A 107 -9.12 5.52 -5.57
C GLU A 107 -8.56 6.16 -4.30
N LEU A 108 -7.80 7.23 -4.44
CA LEU A 108 -7.15 7.92 -3.35
C LEU A 108 -7.55 9.38 -3.35
N ASP A 109 -7.70 9.99 -2.15
CA ASP A 109 -8.13 11.38 -2.05
C ASP A 109 -7.21 12.27 -1.23
N ASP A 110 -6.12 11.73 -0.70
CA ASP A 110 -5.12 12.52 0.01
C ASP A 110 -3.82 11.75 0.09
N TYR A 111 -2.71 12.47 0.29
CA TYR A 111 -1.45 11.83 0.58
C TYR A 111 -0.66 12.66 1.59
N ARG A 112 0.20 12.01 2.34
CA ARG A 112 1.07 12.64 3.33
C ARG A 112 2.43 11.97 3.32
N TRP A 113 3.47 12.78 3.43
CA TRP A 113 4.81 12.28 3.72
C TRP A 113 5.02 12.42 5.22
N VAL A 114 5.24 11.31 5.92
CA VAL A 114 5.29 11.28 7.37
C VAL A 114 6.58 10.63 7.85
N ALA A 115 7.22 11.24 8.84
CA ALA A 115 8.38 10.61 9.46
C ALA A 115 7.93 9.32 10.18
N PRO A 116 8.62 8.20 9.98
CA PRO A 116 8.18 6.94 10.59
C PRO A 116 8.02 7.04 12.12
N ASP A 117 8.88 7.80 12.77
CA ASP A 117 8.82 7.98 14.23
C ASP A 117 7.59 8.74 14.69
N ALA A 118 6.96 9.49 13.80
CA ALA A 118 5.81 10.32 14.15
C ALA A 118 4.47 9.59 14.01
N LEU A 119 4.45 8.40 13.44
CA LEU A 119 3.19 7.70 13.14
C LEU A 119 2.33 7.48 14.37
N GLY A 120 2.94 7.03 15.47
CA GLY A 120 2.22 6.73 16.69
C GLY A 120 1.65 7.95 17.40
N SER A 121 2.10 9.15 17.06
CA SER A 121 1.63 10.39 17.67
C SER A 121 0.73 11.22 16.78
N ARG A 122 0.38 10.70 15.59
CA ARG A 122 -0.46 11.42 14.62
C ARG A 122 -1.92 11.01 14.80
N ASP A 123 -2.60 11.69 15.71
CA ASP A 123 -4.03 11.43 15.97
C ASP A 123 -4.93 11.83 14.81
N ASP A 124 -4.43 12.67 13.92
CA ASP A 124 -5.17 13.11 12.73
C ASP A 124 -5.19 12.08 11.61
N LEU A 125 -4.41 11.00 11.75
CA LEU A 125 -4.32 9.96 10.72
C LEU A 125 -4.94 8.66 11.21
N LYS A 126 -5.97 8.21 10.51
CA LYS A 126 -6.52 6.87 10.75
C LYS A 126 -5.72 5.89 9.92
N LEU A 127 -4.96 5.03 10.60
CA LEU A 127 -4.07 4.09 9.92
C LEU A 127 -4.70 2.70 9.87
N THR A 128 -4.47 1.99 8.75
CA THR A 128 -4.89 0.60 8.67
C THR A 128 -4.09 -0.24 9.67
N SER A 129 -4.69 -1.36 10.10
CA SER A 129 -4.10 -2.23 11.10
C SER A 129 -2.75 -2.80 10.65
N GLY A 130 -1.76 -2.77 11.54
CA GLY A 130 -0.44 -3.33 11.26
C GLY A 130 0.47 -2.46 10.42
N LEU A 131 0.01 -1.27 10.03
CA LEU A 131 0.77 -0.39 9.15
C LEU A 131 2.09 0.06 9.76
N GLU A 132 2.08 0.43 11.03
CA GLU A 132 3.30 0.92 11.69
C GLU A 132 4.42 -0.11 11.70
N GLU A 133 4.08 -1.38 11.93
CA GLU A 133 5.07 -2.46 11.97
C GLU A 133 5.71 -2.66 10.62
N VAL A 134 4.91 -2.64 9.56
CA VAL A 134 5.42 -2.80 8.20
C VAL A 134 6.32 -1.64 7.84
N ILE A 135 5.92 -0.42 8.17
CA ILE A 135 6.73 0.77 7.89
C ILE A 135 8.05 0.72 8.65
N ARG A 136 8.02 0.30 9.90
CA ARG A 136 9.24 0.17 10.71
C ARG A 136 10.19 -0.84 10.10
N SER A 137 9.66 -1.97 9.66
CA SER A 137 10.46 -3.01 9.00
C SER A 137 11.04 -2.49 7.68
N ALA A 138 10.24 -1.79 6.90
CA ALA A 138 10.68 -1.19 5.63
C ALA A 138 11.78 -0.15 5.87
N HIS A 139 11.63 0.66 6.91
CA HIS A 139 12.60 1.70 7.25
C HIS A 139 13.97 1.07 7.55
N ARG A 140 13.98 -0.06 8.24
CA ARG A 140 15.24 -0.77 8.50
C ARG A 140 15.91 -1.24 7.21
N LEU A 141 15.13 -1.68 6.23
CA LEU A 141 15.67 -2.11 4.94
C LEU A 141 16.27 -0.95 4.15
N ILE A 142 15.66 0.22 4.25
CA ILE A 142 16.17 1.42 3.58
C ILE A 142 17.51 1.85 4.17
N GLY A 143 17.75 1.56 5.43
CA GLY A 143 19.00 1.92 6.09
C GLY A 143 19.10 3.39 6.43
N ALA A 144 18.00 3.99 6.72
CA ALA A 144 17.88 5.43 6.95
C ALA A 144 18.78 5.98 8.05
#